data_a82f2c5b9f86e39463663091712a8fc7
#
_entry.id   a82f2c5b9f86e39463663091712a8fc7
#
_cell.length_a   1.000
_cell.length_b   1.000
_cell.length_c   1.000
_cell.angle_alpha   90.00
_cell.angle_beta   90.00
_cell.angle_gamma   90.00
#
_symmetry.space_group_name_H-M   'P 1'
#
loop_
_entity.id
_entity.type
_entity.pdbx_description
1 polymer ?
#
loop_
_entity_poly.entity_id
_entity_poly.type
_entity_poly.pdbx_seq_one_letter_code
_entity_poly.pdbx_strand_id
1 'polypeptide(L)'
;MKRRNFLRATALAAGALSAAQLDAANDIIKQWNSKKKSGFTLWQIPSHRNTIGNSYVMRTSKGKVIVMDGGFPQEELTLRGFIGALGNQVDAWFISHPHDDHFGALIEILKNPQHMRIKSIIHSRLPEAVLKAEPQSEKLAREFYTLLQNLKDTQVFDLQQPGDVFRYDDMQVKVLGVANDFTGNPYNNSSMIYRVWDRRKSIL
;
A
#
# COMPACT_ATOMS: atom_id res chain seq x y z
N MET A 1 -0.26 -17.08 -14.82
CA MET A 1 0.80 -16.12 -15.20
C MET A 1 2.14 -16.81 -15.03
N LYS A 2 3.02 -16.86 -16.05
CA LYS A 2 4.34 -17.51 -15.88
C LYS A 2 5.20 -16.61 -14.96
N ARG A 3 5.80 -17.17 -13.91
CA ARG A 3 6.71 -16.51 -12.95
C ARG A 3 7.72 -15.56 -13.61
N ARG A 4 8.19 -15.90 -14.81
CA ARG A 4 9.14 -15.09 -15.60
C ARG A 4 8.62 -13.69 -16.00
N ASN A 5 7.32 -13.52 -16.22
CA ASN A 5 6.77 -12.23 -16.65
C ASN A 5 6.54 -11.29 -15.46
N PHE A 6 6.28 -11.86 -14.28
CA PHE A 6 6.19 -11.09 -13.04
C PHE A 6 7.59 -10.58 -12.59
N LEU A 7 8.60 -11.45 -12.62
CA LEU A 7 9.98 -11.08 -12.28
C LEU A 7 10.58 -10.03 -13.23
N ARG A 8 10.15 -10.00 -14.51
CA ARG A 8 10.55 -8.94 -15.44
C ARG A 8 9.92 -7.59 -15.10
N ALA A 9 8.66 -7.56 -14.68
CA ALA A 9 8.00 -6.31 -14.25
C ALA A 9 8.62 -5.75 -12.95
N THR A 10 9.03 -6.61 -12.02
CA THR A 10 9.68 -6.20 -10.76
C THR A 10 11.17 -5.85 -10.92
N ALA A 11 11.91 -6.55 -11.78
CA ALA A 11 13.30 -6.20 -12.09
C ALA A 11 13.45 -4.83 -12.78
N LEU A 12 12.38 -4.37 -13.46
CA LEU A 12 12.31 -3.05 -14.09
C LEU A 12 12.15 -1.89 -13.08
N ALA A 13 11.78 -2.17 -11.83
CA ALA A 13 11.56 -1.15 -10.80
C ALA A 13 12.80 -0.82 -9.95
N ALA A 14 13.90 -1.54 -10.09
CA ALA A 14 15.07 -1.43 -9.21
C ALA A 14 16.20 -0.53 -9.72
N GLY A 15 16.02 0.20 -10.81
CA GLY A 15 16.99 1.15 -11.37
C GLY A 15 16.29 2.30 -12.08
N ALA A 16 16.99 3.40 -12.37
CA ALA A 16 16.47 4.43 -13.26
C ALA A 16 16.11 3.76 -14.59
N LEU A 17 14.81 3.52 -14.80
CA LEU A 17 14.31 2.84 -15.99
C LEU A 17 14.67 3.65 -17.23
N SER A 18 15.35 3.03 -18.19
CA SER A 18 15.46 3.61 -19.53
C SER A 18 14.06 3.77 -20.15
N ALA A 19 13.90 4.71 -21.07
CA ALA A 19 12.62 4.93 -21.77
C ALA A 19 12.05 3.62 -22.36
N ALA A 20 12.90 2.76 -22.94
CA ALA A 20 12.51 1.47 -23.47
C ALA A 20 11.96 0.48 -22.42
N GLN A 21 12.44 0.57 -21.19
CA GLN A 21 11.95 -0.27 -20.08
C GLN A 21 10.61 0.22 -19.54
N LEU A 22 10.39 1.53 -19.54
CA LEU A 22 9.09 2.16 -19.25
C LEU A 22 8.05 1.78 -20.31
N ASP A 23 8.42 1.78 -21.60
CA ASP A 23 7.52 1.38 -22.67
C ASP A 23 7.14 -0.10 -22.59
N ALA A 24 8.10 -0.98 -22.30
CA ALA A 24 7.81 -2.40 -22.11
C ALA A 24 6.90 -2.67 -20.90
N ALA A 25 7.08 -1.93 -19.79
CA ALA A 25 6.19 -2.00 -18.64
C ALA A 25 4.78 -1.49 -18.97
N ASN A 26 4.70 -0.38 -19.69
CA ASN A 26 3.44 0.20 -20.19
C ASN A 26 2.70 -0.76 -21.15
N ASP A 27 3.40 -1.45 -22.02
CA ASP A 27 2.79 -2.42 -22.94
C ASP A 27 2.29 -3.67 -22.23
N ILE A 28 3.00 -4.14 -21.22
CA ILE A 28 2.51 -5.22 -20.35
C ILE A 28 1.22 -4.79 -19.64
N ILE A 29 1.19 -3.58 -19.10
CA ILE A 29 0.01 -2.99 -18.43
C ILE A 29 -1.14 -2.81 -19.42
N LYS A 30 -0.89 -2.31 -20.64
CA LYS A 30 -1.90 -2.17 -21.71
C LYS A 30 -2.47 -3.53 -22.12
N GLN A 31 -1.62 -4.53 -22.33
CA GLN A 31 -2.03 -5.89 -22.71
C GLN A 31 -2.87 -6.59 -21.63
N TRP A 32 -2.60 -6.30 -20.36
CA TRP A 32 -3.41 -6.75 -19.23
C TRP A 32 -4.77 -6.06 -19.17
N ASN A 33 -4.80 -4.75 -19.42
CA ASN A 33 -6.03 -3.95 -19.37
C ASN A 33 -6.99 -4.30 -20.51
N SER A 34 -6.48 -4.67 -21.70
CA SER A 34 -7.31 -5.02 -22.86
C SER A 34 -8.14 -6.30 -22.67
N LYS A 35 -7.75 -7.18 -21.75
CA LYS A 35 -8.43 -8.46 -21.48
C LYS A 35 -9.50 -8.41 -20.39
N LYS A 36 -9.73 -7.25 -19.74
CA LYS A 36 -10.65 -7.15 -18.59
C LYS A 36 -11.76 -6.14 -18.78
N LYS A 37 -13.00 -6.64 -18.83
CA LYS A 37 -14.20 -5.78 -18.91
C LYS A 37 -14.63 -5.15 -17.58
N SER A 38 -14.13 -5.61 -16.41
CA SER A 38 -14.44 -5.05 -15.07
C SER A 38 -13.56 -5.68 -13.99
N GLY A 39 -13.48 -5.02 -12.83
CA GLY A 39 -12.79 -5.53 -11.66
C GLY A 39 -11.44 -4.85 -11.38
N PHE A 40 -10.58 -5.53 -10.64
CA PHE A 40 -9.25 -5.02 -10.32
C PHE A 40 -8.17 -6.09 -10.52
N THR A 41 -6.93 -5.64 -10.68
CA THR A 41 -5.73 -6.48 -10.64
C THR A 41 -5.04 -6.23 -9.31
N LEU A 42 -4.54 -7.28 -8.68
CA LEU A 42 -3.73 -7.22 -7.48
C LEU A 42 -2.33 -7.75 -7.79
N TRP A 43 -1.32 -7.03 -7.36
CA TRP A 43 0.08 -7.45 -7.34
C TRP A 43 0.54 -7.48 -5.89
N GLN A 44 1.13 -8.57 -5.49
CA GLN A 44 1.97 -8.64 -4.30
C GLN A 44 3.38 -8.22 -4.70
N ILE A 45 3.90 -7.19 -4.08
CA ILE A 45 5.27 -6.72 -4.30
C ILE A 45 6.18 -7.55 -3.38
N PRO A 46 7.12 -8.32 -3.93
CA PRO A 46 7.98 -9.15 -3.12
C PRO A 46 9.00 -8.29 -2.36
N SER A 47 9.33 -8.69 -1.13
CA SER A 47 10.47 -8.15 -0.43
C SER A 47 11.77 -8.52 -1.16
N HIS A 48 12.69 -7.56 -1.26
CA HIS A 48 14.06 -7.79 -1.79
C HIS A 48 15.01 -8.37 -0.75
N ARG A 49 14.58 -8.43 0.49
CA ARG A 49 15.33 -9.01 1.60
C ARG A 49 14.89 -10.45 1.80
N ASN A 50 15.78 -11.26 2.35
CA ASN A 50 15.44 -12.64 2.77
C ASN A 50 14.68 -12.59 4.12
N THR A 51 13.56 -11.89 4.15
CA THR A 51 12.75 -11.66 5.33
C THR A 51 11.29 -11.42 4.95
N ILE A 52 10.44 -11.27 5.96
CA ILE A 52 9.05 -10.85 5.79
C ILE A 52 8.98 -9.41 5.26
N GLY A 53 7.86 -9.04 4.71
CA GLY A 53 7.52 -7.71 4.23
C GLY A 53 6.20 -7.78 3.51
N ASN A 54 5.34 -6.80 3.74
CA ASN A 54 3.98 -6.84 3.22
C ASN A 54 3.70 -5.61 2.36
N SER A 55 3.44 -5.85 1.08
CA SER A 55 3.13 -4.78 0.13
C SER A 55 2.24 -5.29 -0.99
N TYR A 56 1.09 -4.65 -1.16
CA TYR A 56 0.16 -4.98 -2.24
C TYR A 56 -0.22 -3.72 -3.00
N VAL A 57 -0.23 -3.83 -4.32
CA VAL A 57 -0.73 -2.78 -5.20
C VAL A 57 -1.91 -3.32 -5.98
N MET A 58 -3.00 -2.57 -6.01
CA MET A 58 -4.18 -2.88 -6.78
C MET A 58 -4.46 -1.78 -7.79
N ARG A 59 -4.94 -2.18 -8.97
CA ARG A 59 -5.41 -1.25 -9.99
C ARG A 59 -6.77 -1.67 -10.49
N THR A 60 -7.72 -0.75 -10.44
CA THR A 60 -9.05 -0.97 -11.00
C THR A 60 -9.03 -0.96 -12.53
N SER A 61 -10.11 -1.46 -13.14
CA SER A 61 -10.28 -1.44 -14.60
C SER A 61 -10.27 -0.04 -15.21
N LYS A 62 -10.63 0.99 -14.43
CA LYS A 62 -10.63 2.40 -14.85
C LYS A 62 -9.35 3.16 -14.44
N GLY A 63 -8.38 2.46 -13.85
CA GLY A 63 -7.04 2.99 -13.62
C GLY A 63 -6.76 3.54 -12.23
N LYS A 64 -7.70 3.49 -11.28
CA LYS A 64 -7.42 3.87 -9.88
C LYS A 64 -6.42 2.93 -9.26
N VAL A 65 -5.46 3.48 -8.53
CA VAL A 65 -4.39 2.74 -7.86
C VAL A 65 -4.61 2.78 -6.36
N ILE A 66 -4.65 1.62 -5.75
CA ILE A 66 -4.79 1.42 -4.31
C ILE A 66 -3.60 0.62 -3.82
N VAL A 67 -2.97 1.07 -2.73
CA VAL A 67 -1.85 0.39 -2.07
C VAL A 67 -2.31 -0.10 -0.71
N MET A 68 -1.89 -1.29 -0.31
CA MET A 68 -2.04 -1.81 1.04
C MET A 68 -0.66 -2.16 1.57
N ASP A 69 -0.31 -1.54 2.69
CA ASP A 69 1.03 -1.57 3.27
C ASP A 69 2.10 -1.07 2.28
N GLY A 70 3.35 -1.42 2.42
CA GLY A 70 4.37 -0.90 1.52
C GLY A 70 5.74 -1.58 1.66
N GLY A 71 5.91 -2.41 2.69
CA GLY A 71 7.18 -3.05 2.96
C GLY A 71 8.15 -2.16 3.74
N PHE A 72 9.38 -2.63 3.87
CA PHE A 72 10.46 -1.95 4.58
C PHE A 72 10.88 -0.63 3.94
N PRO A 73 11.53 0.28 4.69
CA PRO A 73 12.07 1.53 4.13
C PRO A 73 12.94 1.33 2.90
N GLN A 74 13.75 0.27 2.88
CA GLN A 74 14.68 -0.04 1.77
C GLN A 74 13.96 -0.48 0.48
N GLU A 75 12.67 -0.77 0.56
CA GLU A 75 11.85 -1.18 -0.59
C GLU A 75 11.15 0.00 -1.28
N GLU A 76 11.34 1.21 -0.73
CA GLU A 76 10.77 2.45 -1.22
C GLU A 76 10.99 2.65 -2.73
N LEU A 77 12.21 2.53 -3.21
CA LEU A 77 12.54 2.74 -4.63
C LEU A 77 11.79 1.77 -5.55
N THR A 78 11.67 0.52 -5.14
CA THR A 78 10.93 -0.50 -5.91
C THR A 78 9.44 -0.20 -5.96
N LEU A 79 8.84 0.11 -4.81
CA LEU A 79 7.42 0.43 -4.71
C LEU A 79 7.11 1.73 -5.48
N ARG A 80 7.95 2.74 -5.33
CA ARG A 80 7.85 4.01 -6.06
C ARG A 80 7.92 3.78 -7.57
N GLY A 81 8.88 3.01 -8.05
CA GLY A 81 9.02 2.67 -9.47
C GLY A 81 7.81 1.92 -10.00
N PHE A 82 7.25 0.99 -9.21
CA PHE A 82 6.04 0.26 -9.59
C PHE A 82 4.82 1.19 -9.68
N ILE A 83 4.62 2.06 -8.68
CA ILE A 83 3.53 3.06 -8.70
C ILE A 83 3.74 4.06 -9.84
N GLY A 84 4.99 4.47 -10.10
CA GLY A 84 5.36 5.34 -11.21
C GLY A 84 4.93 4.78 -12.57
N ALA A 85 5.15 3.48 -12.80
CA ALA A 85 4.68 2.79 -14.00
C ALA A 85 3.14 2.71 -14.13
N LEU A 86 2.41 2.95 -13.03
CA LEU A 86 0.94 3.03 -13.01
C LEU A 86 0.41 4.46 -13.14
N GLY A 87 1.27 5.47 -13.28
CA GLY A 87 0.89 6.86 -13.47
C GLY A 87 1.21 7.78 -12.30
N ASN A 88 1.99 7.32 -11.33
CA ASN A 88 2.53 8.08 -10.20
C ASN A 88 1.46 8.74 -9.30
N GLN A 89 0.25 8.16 -9.29
CA GLN A 89 -0.87 8.57 -8.45
C GLN A 89 -1.42 7.38 -7.69
N VAL A 90 -1.61 7.56 -6.39
CA VAL A 90 -2.28 6.61 -5.49
C VAL A 90 -3.61 7.22 -5.06
N ASP A 91 -4.72 6.56 -5.37
CA ASP A 91 -6.05 7.01 -4.97
C ASP A 91 -6.33 6.73 -3.49
N ALA A 92 -5.77 5.63 -2.97
CA ALA A 92 -5.83 5.34 -1.54
C ALA A 92 -4.65 4.47 -1.10
N TRP A 93 -4.14 4.74 0.09
CA TRP A 93 -3.12 3.94 0.74
C TRP A 93 -3.64 3.46 2.10
N PHE A 94 -3.80 2.16 2.25
CA PHE A 94 -4.26 1.52 3.47
C PHE A 94 -3.07 0.98 4.24
N ILE A 95 -3.03 1.22 5.55
CA ILE A 95 -2.00 0.70 6.44
C ILE A 95 -2.66 -0.26 7.44
N SER A 96 -2.18 -1.51 7.47
CA SER A 96 -2.69 -2.51 8.41
C SER A 96 -2.29 -2.16 9.84
N HIS A 97 -1.00 -1.97 10.09
CA HIS A 97 -0.44 -1.57 11.39
C HIS A 97 0.97 -0.97 11.21
N PRO A 98 1.48 -0.23 12.21
CA PRO A 98 2.71 0.54 12.05
C PRO A 98 3.99 -0.25 12.43
N HIS A 99 4.24 -1.40 11.79
CA HIS A 99 5.54 -2.04 11.74
C HIS A 99 6.31 -1.61 10.48
N ASP A 100 7.63 -1.56 10.57
CA ASP A 100 8.51 -1.08 9.50
C ASP A 100 8.43 -1.92 8.22
N ASP A 101 8.15 -3.21 8.32
CA ASP A 101 7.93 -4.13 7.20
C ASP A 101 6.54 -4.00 6.54
N HIS A 102 5.70 -3.13 7.06
CA HIS A 102 4.38 -2.79 6.51
C HIS A 102 4.32 -1.37 5.95
N PHE A 103 4.80 -0.37 6.67
CA PHE A 103 4.62 1.04 6.27
C PHE A 103 5.94 1.80 6.05
N GLY A 104 7.09 1.13 6.20
CA GLY A 104 8.40 1.76 6.12
C GLY A 104 8.64 2.49 4.81
N ALA A 105 8.31 1.87 3.68
CA ALA A 105 8.44 2.51 2.37
C ALA A 105 7.50 3.72 2.22
N LEU A 106 6.29 3.70 2.79
CA LEU A 106 5.41 4.86 2.79
C LEU A 106 6.04 6.04 3.55
N ILE A 107 6.67 5.80 4.70
CA ILE A 107 7.36 6.85 5.46
C ILE A 107 8.42 7.54 4.59
N GLU A 108 9.25 6.77 3.89
CA GLU A 108 10.28 7.34 3.02
C GLU A 108 9.67 8.11 1.82
N ILE A 109 8.56 7.61 1.28
CA ILE A 109 7.81 8.33 0.24
C ILE A 109 7.22 9.63 0.78
N LEU A 110 6.67 9.66 2.00
CA LEU A 110 6.10 10.86 2.60
C LEU A 110 7.15 11.92 2.94
N LYS A 111 8.36 11.50 3.35
CA LYS A 111 9.50 12.41 3.57
C LYS A 111 9.96 13.08 2.27
N ASN A 112 9.90 12.39 1.17
CA ASN A 112 10.28 12.89 -0.15
C ASN A 112 9.32 12.38 -1.23
N PRO A 113 8.14 12.96 -1.39
CA PRO A 113 7.14 12.46 -2.33
C PRO A 113 7.52 12.61 -3.79
N GLN A 114 8.51 13.45 -4.12
CA GLN A 114 8.89 13.78 -5.50
C GLN A 114 7.64 14.17 -6.32
N HIS A 115 7.30 13.39 -7.33
CA HIS A 115 6.13 13.61 -8.19
C HIS A 115 4.94 12.69 -7.84
N MET A 116 5.04 11.86 -6.79
CA MET A 116 3.96 10.97 -6.38
C MET A 116 2.84 11.76 -5.71
N ARG A 117 1.62 11.50 -6.13
CA ARG A 117 0.41 12.10 -5.55
C ARG A 117 -0.37 11.01 -4.81
N ILE A 118 -0.55 11.18 -3.52
CA ILE A 118 -1.37 10.30 -2.67
C ILE A 118 -2.62 11.07 -2.29
N LYS A 119 -3.80 10.61 -2.74
CA LYS A 119 -5.07 11.30 -2.47
C LYS A 119 -5.59 11.05 -1.08
N SER A 120 -5.44 9.81 -0.59
CA SER A 120 -5.89 9.46 0.75
C SER A 120 -5.00 8.40 1.40
N ILE A 121 -4.85 8.52 2.72
CA ILE A 121 -4.21 7.51 3.58
C ILE A 121 -5.26 7.07 4.61
N ILE A 122 -5.43 5.77 4.74
CA ILE A 122 -6.37 5.15 5.65
C ILE A 122 -5.59 4.31 6.66
N HIS A 123 -5.71 4.64 7.91
CA HIS A 123 -5.05 3.95 9.01
C HIS A 123 -5.94 3.93 10.24
N SER A 124 -5.51 3.23 11.27
CA SER A 124 -6.08 3.30 12.62
C SER A 124 -4.95 3.59 13.59
N ARG A 125 -5.07 4.68 14.34
CA ARG A 125 -4.05 5.05 15.34
C ARG A 125 -4.10 4.08 16.50
N LEU A 126 -2.92 3.58 16.87
CA LEU A 126 -2.79 2.74 18.07
C LEU A 126 -3.05 3.55 19.35
N PRO A 127 -3.76 2.98 20.32
CA PRO A 127 -3.86 3.55 21.67
C PRO A 127 -2.47 3.71 22.31
N GLU A 128 -2.35 4.68 23.20
CA GLU A 128 -1.07 5.02 23.83
C GLU A 128 -0.45 3.84 24.60
N ALA A 129 -1.28 3.02 25.24
CA ALA A 129 -0.83 1.81 25.94
C ALA A 129 -0.21 0.79 24.97
N VAL A 130 -0.81 0.62 23.80
CA VAL A 130 -0.33 -0.29 22.75
C VAL A 130 0.96 0.22 22.13
N LEU A 131 1.08 1.53 21.86
CA LEU A 131 2.31 2.15 21.35
C LEU A 131 3.50 1.90 22.29
N LYS A 132 3.31 2.10 23.60
CA LYS A 132 4.35 1.90 24.61
C LYS A 132 4.68 0.44 24.90
N ALA A 133 3.79 -0.48 24.57
CA ALA A 133 4.01 -1.90 24.80
C ALA A 133 5.05 -2.51 23.85
N GLU A 134 5.43 -1.78 22.79
CA GLU A 134 6.46 -2.19 21.81
C GLU A 134 7.45 -1.05 21.53
N PRO A 135 8.39 -0.76 22.45
CA PRO A 135 9.25 0.43 22.37
C PRO A 135 10.12 0.52 21.12
N GLN A 136 10.51 -0.62 20.54
CA GLN A 136 11.32 -0.66 19.31
C GLN A 136 10.57 -0.11 18.10
N SER A 137 9.26 -0.23 18.05
CA SER A 137 8.40 0.23 16.95
C SER A 137 7.78 1.61 17.21
N GLU A 138 7.72 2.03 18.49
CA GLU A 138 7.04 3.26 18.92
C GLU A 138 7.57 4.51 18.21
N LYS A 139 8.89 4.65 18.10
CA LYS A 139 9.50 5.83 17.47
C LYS A 139 9.02 6.04 16.04
N LEU A 140 9.03 4.95 15.27
CA LEU A 140 8.64 5.00 13.85
C LEU A 140 7.13 5.24 13.69
N ALA A 141 6.31 4.65 14.55
CA ALA A 141 4.87 4.89 14.58
C ALA A 141 4.54 6.37 14.88
N ARG A 142 5.22 6.98 15.86
CA ARG A 142 5.04 8.41 16.18
C ARG A 142 5.53 9.32 15.07
N GLU A 143 6.64 8.98 14.40
CA GLU A 143 7.11 9.70 13.22
C GLU A 143 6.06 9.68 12.10
N PHE A 144 5.48 8.54 11.82
CA PHE A 144 4.39 8.40 10.85
C PHE A 144 3.20 9.30 11.19
N TYR A 145 2.72 9.28 12.43
CA TYR A 145 1.61 10.14 12.84
C TYR A 145 1.93 11.63 12.71
N THR A 146 3.19 12.00 12.96
CA THR A 146 3.65 13.40 12.77
C THR A 146 3.67 13.76 11.28
N LEU A 147 4.14 12.86 10.40
CA LEU A 147 4.10 13.07 8.96
C LEU A 147 2.67 13.27 8.45
N LEU A 148 1.73 12.44 8.92
CA LEU A 148 0.32 12.54 8.52
C LEU A 148 -0.30 13.90 8.86
N GLN A 149 0.03 14.49 10.02
CA GLN A 149 -0.49 15.79 10.44
C GLN A 149 0.00 16.94 9.55
N ASN A 150 1.12 16.78 8.87
CA ASN A 150 1.74 17.81 8.03
C ASN A 150 1.32 17.72 6.55
N LEU A 151 0.53 16.71 6.15
CA LEU A 151 0.07 16.56 4.78
C LEU A 151 -1.01 17.58 4.45
N LYS A 152 -0.82 18.31 3.33
CA LYS A 152 -1.77 19.35 2.89
C LYS A 152 -2.73 18.87 1.80
N ASP A 153 -2.24 18.03 0.88
CA ASP A 153 -2.95 17.60 -0.32
C ASP A 153 -3.41 16.14 -0.26
N THR A 154 -3.28 15.51 0.91
CA THR A 154 -3.67 14.12 1.17
C THR A 154 -4.74 14.08 2.25
N GLN A 155 -5.85 13.46 1.97
CA GLN A 155 -6.89 13.22 2.97
C GLN A 155 -6.47 12.05 3.88
N VAL A 156 -6.46 12.28 5.18
CA VAL A 156 -6.10 11.24 6.18
C VAL A 156 -7.36 10.78 6.91
N PHE A 157 -7.58 9.47 6.92
CA PHE A 157 -8.66 8.81 7.67
C PHE A 157 -8.05 8.00 8.82
N ASP A 158 -8.27 8.46 10.04
CA ASP A 158 -7.92 7.73 11.26
C ASP A 158 -9.17 7.00 11.77
N LEU A 159 -9.29 5.72 11.47
CA LEU A 159 -10.50 4.94 11.72
C LEU A 159 -10.44 4.30 13.11
N GLN A 160 -11.43 4.60 13.94
CA GLN A 160 -11.54 4.11 15.32
C GLN A 160 -12.65 3.05 15.49
N GLN A 161 -13.44 2.81 14.44
CA GLN A 161 -14.51 1.80 14.44
C GLN A 161 -14.51 1.05 13.10
N PRO A 162 -14.80 -0.25 13.09
CA PRO A 162 -14.99 -1.01 11.86
C PRO A 162 -16.32 -0.65 11.18
N GLY A 163 -16.42 -0.97 9.89
CA GLY A 163 -17.67 -0.86 9.13
C GLY A 163 -17.57 -0.01 7.88
N ASP A 164 -16.63 0.91 7.80
CA ASP A 164 -16.45 1.79 6.65
C ASP A 164 -16.24 1.03 5.36
N VAL A 165 -16.82 1.56 4.27
CA VAL A 165 -16.70 1.00 2.93
C VAL A 165 -16.23 2.07 1.96
N PHE A 166 -15.02 1.89 1.45
CA PHE A 166 -14.43 2.71 0.40
C PHE A 166 -14.72 2.11 -0.98
N ARG A 167 -15.06 2.97 -1.96
CA ARG A 167 -15.41 2.53 -3.31
C ARG A 167 -14.48 3.14 -4.34
N TYR A 168 -13.87 2.28 -5.15
CA TYR A 168 -12.96 2.63 -6.23
C TYR A 168 -13.41 1.93 -7.50
N ASP A 169 -14.21 2.62 -8.32
CA ASP A 169 -14.88 2.05 -9.50
C ASP A 169 -15.74 0.82 -9.12
N ASP A 170 -15.40 -0.35 -9.65
CA ASP A 170 -16.09 -1.61 -9.35
C ASP A 170 -15.52 -2.35 -8.13
N MET A 171 -14.40 -1.87 -7.58
CA MET A 171 -13.74 -2.43 -6.40
C MET A 171 -14.25 -1.74 -5.13
N GLN A 172 -14.44 -2.52 -4.09
CA GLN A 172 -14.78 -2.02 -2.76
C GLN A 172 -13.80 -2.55 -1.72
N VAL A 173 -13.53 -1.74 -0.71
CA VAL A 173 -12.73 -2.10 0.46
C VAL A 173 -13.57 -1.83 1.70
N LYS A 174 -13.88 -2.87 2.47
CA LYS A 174 -14.55 -2.76 3.77
C LYS A 174 -13.55 -2.96 4.89
N VAL A 175 -13.58 -2.09 5.86
CA VAL A 175 -12.84 -2.22 7.10
C VAL A 175 -13.64 -3.13 8.04
N LEU A 176 -13.05 -4.27 8.41
CA LEU A 176 -13.66 -5.27 9.30
C LEU A 176 -13.11 -5.21 10.71
N GLY A 177 -11.89 -4.71 10.89
CA GLY A 177 -11.22 -4.50 12.16
C GLY A 177 -10.37 -3.24 12.14
N VAL A 178 -10.19 -2.64 13.31
CA VAL A 178 -9.36 -1.46 13.55
C VAL A 178 -8.48 -1.72 14.77
N ALA A 179 -7.57 -0.79 15.07
CA ALA A 179 -6.73 -0.86 16.25
C ALA A 179 -7.57 -1.03 17.53
N ASN A 180 -7.03 -1.78 18.47
CA ASN A 180 -7.64 -2.09 19.77
C ASN A 180 -6.62 -1.87 20.89
N ASP A 181 -7.02 -2.08 22.15
CA ASP A 181 -6.21 -1.84 23.34
C ASP A 181 -5.47 -3.08 23.87
N PHE A 182 -5.47 -4.17 23.11
CA PHE A 182 -4.81 -5.41 23.48
C PHE A 182 -3.28 -5.29 23.39
N THR A 183 -2.58 -5.59 24.49
CA THR A 183 -1.14 -5.40 24.60
C THR A 183 -0.29 -6.66 24.39
N GLY A 184 -0.92 -7.82 24.18
CA GLY A 184 -0.22 -9.07 23.81
C GLY A 184 0.06 -9.08 22.29
N ASN A 185 1.33 -9.13 21.87
CA ASN A 185 1.76 -8.92 20.47
C ASN A 185 1.09 -7.65 19.88
N PRO A 186 1.37 -6.48 20.48
CA PRO A 186 0.44 -5.33 20.47
C PRO A 186 0.16 -4.79 19.09
N TYR A 187 1.18 -4.55 18.28
CA TYR A 187 1.00 -3.94 16.95
C TYR A 187 0.33 -4.90 15.97
N ASN A 188 0.77 -6.16 15.94
CA ASN A 188 0.16 -7.17 15.06
C ASN A 188 -1.33 -7.42 15.40
N ASN A 189 -1.66 -7.53 16.69
CA ASN A 189 -3.05 -7.76 17.11
C ASN A 189 -3.93 -6.51 16.97
N SER A 190 -3.34 -5.34 16.74
CA SER A 190 -4.03 -4.08 16.43
C SER A 190 -4.11 -3.80 14.94
N SER A 191 -3.88 -4.81 14.10
CA SER A 191 -3.97 -4.67 12.65
C SER A 191 -5.38 -4.34 12.19
N MET A 192 -5.50 -3.42 11.24
CA MET A 192 -6.73 -3.26 10.48
C MET A 192 -6.95 -4.48 9.59
N ILE A 193 -8.17 -4.95 9.54
CA ILE A 193 -8.59 -6.08 8.72
C ILE A 193 -9.45 -5.55 7.59
N TYR A 194 -9.14 -5.95 6.36
CA TYR A 194 -9.81 -5.47 5.17
C TYR A 194 -10.42 -6.61 4.36
N ARG A 195 -11.63 -6.40 3.88
CA ARG A 195 -12.21 -7.18 2.79
C ARG A 195 -12.19 -6.34 1.53
N VAL A 196 -11.53 -6.84 0.48
CA VAL A 196 -11.50 -6.25 -0.86
C VAL A 196 -12.28 -7.11 -1.81
N TRP A 197 -13.23 -6.53 -2.55
CA TRP A 197 -14.00 -7.32 -3.51
C TRP A 197 -14.46 -6.51 -4.72
N ASP A 198 -14.78 -7.24 -5.77
CA ASP A 198 -15.54 -6.80 -6.92
C ASP A 198 -16.69 -7.78 -7.18
N ARG A 199 -17.33 -7.73 -8.35
CA ARG A 199 -18.40 -8.65 -8.73
C ARG A 199 -17.94 -10.10 -8.90
N ARG A 200 -16.64 -10.39 -8.98
CA ARG A 200 -16.07 -11.69 -9.38
C ARG A 200 -15.24 -12.33 -8.29
N LYS A 201 -14.62 -11.57 -7.43
CA LYS A 201 -13.67 -12.05 -6.43
C LYS A 201 -13.75 -11.24 -5.14
N SER A 202 -13.36 -11.91 -4.07
CA SER A 202 -13.22 -11.33 -2.73
C SER A 202 -11.91 -11.82 -2.12
N ILE A 203 -11.22 -10.93 -1.45
CA ILE A 203 -9.96 -11.18 -0.74
C ILE A 203 -10.15 -10.64 0.68
N LEU A 204 -9.66 -11.38 1.66
CA LEU A 204 -9.60 -11.00 3.06
C LEU A 204 -8.15 -10.83 3.45
#